data_27859c59bacdbb4cf8f275e8ebd775d9
#
_entry.id   27859c59bacdbb4cf8f275e8ebd775d9
#
_cell.length_a   1.000
_cell.length_b   1.000
_cell.length_c   1.000
_cell.angle_alpha   90.00
_cell.angle_beta   90.00
_cell.angle_gamma   90.00
#
_symmetry.space_group_name_H-M   'P 1'
#
loop_
_entity.id
_entity.type
_entity.pdbx_description
1 polymer ?
#
loop_
_entity_poly.entity_id
_entity_poly.type
_entity_poly.pdbx_seq_one_letter_code
_entity_poly.pdbx_strand_id
1 'polypeptide(L)'
;LANEINVTRDNNLSTQTVIFNLSESLANPNRLKEIELSQDPLSYIDSVKENTTSGLMISSGLGGGTANMEYMTLTGLPVSNFSPTIATPYTQVVPESKQTLTINRYFKKSTAIHPYNGSFYSRKAVYQKFGFQRFMYLGSKYKINHKMKIGSNPYLSDETAYQNTLDVISSYKNGQFINLVTMQNHLPYSDYYDNYGDYQVSGDMDDSEKNTISNYSAGISYTDRAVQKFIEQIDKINKPITVVFYGDHLPGIYSNIDGNSLEARETDYFIYSNKYARQHGAKNLKHVKYVSPIDFIALTAEQTNSKVSPYYALLTEIQKELPTIKVYAYNNGKNPVFVDKKGKTIKYKQLTRKQKRLYNDLKLVQYDLTAGNQYLYKTKFFKIQ
;
A
#
# COMPACT_ATOMS: atom_id res chain seq x y z
N LEU A 1 -16.34 -16.81 13.37
CA LEU A 1 -15.26 -15.81 13.30
C LEU A 1 -15.79 -14.45 12.84
N ALA A 2 -16.38 -14.33 11.63
CA ALA A 2 -16.94 -13.05 11.16
C ALA A 2 -18.01 -12.49 12.12
N ASN A 3 -18.93 -13.32 12.57
CA ASN A 3 -19.97 -12.92 13.51
C ASN A 3 -19.39 -12.42 14.84
N GLU A 4 -18.37 -13.09 15.37
CA GLU A 4 -17.69 -12.69 16.61
C GLU A 4 -17.03 -11.31 16.47
N ILE A 5 -16.41 -11.04 15.33
CA ILE A 5 -15.83 -9.73 15.04
C ILE A 5 -16.95 -8.70 14.88
N ASN A 6 -17.98 -9.00 14.09
CA ASN A 6 -19.01 -8.04 13.69
C ASN A 6 -19.91 -7.58 14.84
N VAL A 7 -20.07 -8.36 15.91
CA VAL A 7 -20.80 -7.89 17.10
C VAL A 7 -20.07 -6.77 17.84
N THR A 8 -18.79 -6.56 17.58
CA THR A 8 -17.97 -5.50 18.16
C THR A 8 -17.73 -4.31 17.22
N ARG A 9 -18.32 -4.35 16.03
CA ARG A 9 -18.10 -3.33 14.97
C ARG A 9 -19.40 -2.60 14.64
N ASP A 10 -19.34 -1.27 14.64
CA ASP A 10 -20.53 -0.42 14.47
C ASP A 10 -20.69 0.11 13.05
N ASN A 11 -19.61 0.17 12.28
CA ASN A 11 -19.57 0.76 10.95
C ASN A 11 -19.55 -0.30 9.82
N ASN A 12 -19.71 0.18 8.60
CA ASN A 12 -19.53 -0.60 7.38
C ASN A 12 -18.49 0.08 6.49
N LEU A 13 -17.69 -0.70 5.76
CA LEU A 13 -16.74 -0.15 4.77
C LEU A 13 -17.46 0.73 3.74
N SER A 14 -18.64 0.32 3.29
CA SER A 14 -19.44 1.05 2.29
C SER A 14 -19.84 2.46 2.69
N THR A 15 -19.81 2.81 3.98
CA THR A 15 -20.11 4.14 4.49
C THR A 15 -18.86 4.99 4.73
N GLN A 16 -17.68 4.41 4.57
CA GLN A 16 -16.40 5.07 4.74
C GLN A 16 -15.85 5.58 3.40
N THR A 17 -15.08 6.66 3.43
CA THR A 17 -14.16 6.98 2.33
C THR A 17 -12.80 6.39 2.69
N VAL A 18 -12.39 5.39 1.93
CA VAL A 18 -11.10 4.71 2.12
C VAL A 18 -10.19 4.99 0.94
N ILE A 19 -8.99 5.45 1.23
CA ILE A 19 -7.98 5.77 0.23
C ILE A 19 -6.78 4.86 0.46
N PHE A 20 -6.45 4.03 -0.53
CA PHE A 20 -5.15 3.35 -0.58
C PHE A 20 -4.22 4.20 -1.41
N ASN A 21 -3.25 4.81 -0.74
CA ASN A 21 -2.25 5.67 -1.36
C ASN A 21 -0.91 4.96 -1.43
N LEU A 22 -0.62 4.40 -2.58
CA LEU A 22 0.72 3.94 -2.92
C LEU A 22 1.57 5.17 -3.25
N SER A 23 2.59 5.44 -2.44
CA SER A 23 3.57 6.50 -2.66
C SER A 23 4.80 5.93 -3.34
N GLU A 24 5.00 6.31 -4.60
CA GLU A 24 6.06 5.76 -5.47
C GLU A 24 7.45 5.87 -4.83
N SER A 25 8.13 4.73 -4.73
CA SER A 25 9.53 4.59 -4.25
C SER A 25 9.81 5.28 -2.91
N LEU A 26 8.82 5.36 -2.00
CA LEU A 26 8.99 6.10 -0.76
C LEU A 26 9.49 5.20 0.37
N ALA A 27 10.72 5.45 0.80
CA ALA A 27 11.32 4.88 2.00
C ALA A 27 12.40 5.81 2.54
N ASN A 28 12.46 6.02 3.87
CA ASN A 28 13.45 6.93 4.46
C ASN A 28 14.87 6.34 4.33
N PRO A 29 15.79 7.01 3.62
CA PRO A 29 17.18 6.54 3.49
C PRO A 29 17.92 6.39 4.83
N ASN A 30 17.57 7.19 5.84
CA ASN A 30 18.16 7.10 7.18
C ASN A 30 17.89 5.76 7.90
N ARG A 31 17.00 4.93 7.39
CA ARG A 31 16.78 3.58 7.93
C ARG A 31 17.87 2.60 7.51
N LEU A 32 18.56 2.88 6.42
CA LEU A 32 19.65 2.04 5.94
C LEU A 32 20.91 2.28 6.78
N LYS A 33 21.48 1.20 7.30
CA LYS A 33 22.59 1.27 8.29
C LYS A 33 23.84 2.00 7.80
N GLU A 34 24.05 1.97 6.48
CA GLU A 34 25.27 2.53 5.86
C GLU A 34 25.05 3.94 5.33
N ILE A 35 23.90 4.54 5.55
CA ILE A 35 23.54 5.86 5.03
C ILE A 35 23.14 6.77 6.16
N GLU A 36 23.75 7.94 6.17
CA GLU A 36 23.39 9.04 7.06
C GLU A 36 23.13 10.30 6.23
N LEU A 37 21.95 10.87 6.42
CA LEU A 37 21.59 12.17 5.84
C LEU A 37 21.79 13.28 6.86
N SER A 38 22.21 14.46 6.38
CA SER A 38 22.37 15.66 7.23
C SER A 38 21.08 16.14 7.88
N GLN A 39 19.94 15.80 7.29
CA GLN A 39 18.60 16.08 7.84
C GLN A 39 17.59 15.03 7.37
N ASP A 40 16.49 14.89 8.13
CA ASP A 40 15.44 13.94 7.82
C ASP A 40 14.49 14.50 6.73
N PRO A 41 14.34 13.81 5.59
CA PRO A 41 13.43 14.25 4.54
C PRO A 41 11.95 13.95 4.83
N LEU A 42 11.63 13.14 5.82
CA LEU A 42 10.27 12.66 6.13
C LEU A 42 9.80 13.03 7.55
N SER A 43 10.23 14.18 8.06
CA SER A 43 9.96 14.60 9.43
C SER A 43 8.47 14.70 9.77
N TYR A 44 7.62 15.15 8.83
CA TYR A 44 6.18 15.19 9.04
C TYR A 44 5.57 13.78 9.05
N ILE A 45 5.90 12.95 8.06
CA ILE A 45 5.43 11.55 8.01
C ILE A 45 5.82 10.81 9.28
N ASP A 46 7.03 10.98 9.77
CA ASP A 46 7.49 10.36 11.01
C ASP A 46 6.65 10.84 12.21
N SER A 47 6.32 12.13 12.28
CA SER A 47 5.42 12.65 13.32
C SER A 47 4.00 12.07 13.25
N VAL A 48 3.47 11.86 12.05
CA VAL A 48 2.17 11.20 11.84
C VAL A 48 2.23 9.75 12.31
N LYS A 49 3.31 9.05 12.00
CA LYS A 49 3.52 7.65 12.40
C LYS A 49 3.53 7.46 13.91
N GLU A 50 4.01 8.43 14.68
CA GLU A 50 4.00 8.37 16.14
C GLU A 50 2.58 8.36 16.74
N ASN A 51 1.61 8.95 16.06
CA ASN A 51 0.26 9.18 16.56
C ASN A 51 -0.83 8.36 15.85
N THR A 52 -0.45 7.47 14.94
CA THR A 52 -1.38 6.67 14.14
C THR A 52 -1.01 5.19 14.16
N THR A 53 -1.85 4.37 13.54
CA THR A 53 -1.47 3.00 13.15
C THR A 53 -0.34 3.09 12.15
N SER A 54 0.83 2.60 12.49
CA SER A 54 2.03 2.78 11.66
C SER A 54 3.11 1.72 11.90
N GLY A 55 4.08 1.70 11.01
CA GLY A 55 5.24 0.81 11.08
C GLY A 55 5.94 0.73 9.74
N LEU A 56 6.40 -0.47 9.40
CA LEU A 56 7.10 -0.79 8.17
C LEU A 56 6.34 -1.87 7.39
N MET A 57 6.15 -1.64 6.10
CA MET A 57 5.61 -2.63 5.19
C MET A 57 6.75 -3.44 4.57
N ILE A 58 6.61 -4.75 4.55
CA ILE A 58 7.56 -5.65 3.88
C ILE A 58 7.16 -5.78 2.41
N SER A 59 7.92 -5.13 1.54
CA SER A 59 7.68 -5.11 0.10
C SER A 59 8.17 -6.38 -0.59
N SER A 60 7.53 -6.78 -1.67
CA SER A 60 8.06 -7.79 -2.59
C SER A 60 9.02 -7.21 -3.61
N GLY A 61 9.07 -5.89 -3.76
CA GLY A 61 9.89 -5.17 -4.73
C GLY A 61 11.17 -4.57 -4.15
N LEU A 62 12.08 -4.28 -5.06
CA LEU A 62 13.26 -3.44 -4.84
C LEU A 62 13.58 -2.76 -6.16
N GLY A 63 13.50 -1.44 -6.20
CA GLY A 63 13.69 -0.66 -7.42
C GLY A 63 12.60 -0.86 -8.50
N GLY A 64 11.52 -1.55 -8.18
CA GLY A 64 10.41 -1.84 -9.09
C GLY A 64 9.43 -2.85 -8.52
N GLY A 65 8.44 -3.25 -9.33
CA GLY A 65 7.42 -4.22 -8.92
C GLY A 65 6.18 -3.60 -8.29
N THR A 66 5.91 -2.33 -8.56
CA THR A 66 4.79 -1.56 -8.02
C THR A 66 3.44 -2.26 -8.14
N ALA A 67 3.16 -2.85 -9.31
CA ALA A 67 1.89 -3.55 -9.56
C ALA A 67 1.66 -4.74 -8.60
N ASN A 68 2.71 -5.36 -8.09
CA ASN A 68 2.59 -6.46 -7.14
C ASN A 68 2.08 -5.99 -5.78
N MET A 69 2.51 -4.80 -5.33
CA MET A 69 1.97 -4.19 -4.12
C MET A 69 0.49 -3.83 -4.28
N GLU A 70 0.12 -3.25 -5.42
CA GLU A 70 -1.29 -2.95 -5.73
C GLU A 70 -2.15 -4.23 -5.71
N TYR A 71 -1.66 -5.30 -6.35
CA TYR A 71 -2.36 -6.58 -6.35
C TYR A 71 -2.62 -7.10 -4.93
N MET A 72 -1.59 -7.11 -4.10
CA MET A 72 -1.69 -7.61 -2.72
C MET A 72 -2.57 -6.73 -1.83
N THR A 73 -2.44 -5.41 -1.93
CA THR A 73 -3.26 -4.49 -1.10
C THR A 73 -4.73 -4.53 -1.46
N LEU A 74 -5.06 -4.68 -2.75
CA LEU A 74 -6.44 -4.69 -3.23
C LEU A 74 -7.12 -6.05 -3.05
N THR A 75 -6.38 -7.16 -3.13
CA THR A 75 -6.95 -8.52 -3.07
C THR A 75 -6.79 -9.21 -1.71
N GLY A 76 -5.77 -8.84 -0.93
CA GLY A 76 -5.38 -9.58 0.27
C GLY A 76 -4.63 -10.89 -0.02
N LEU A 77 -4.16 -11.10 -1.24
CA LEU A 77 -3.47 -12.32 -1.67
C LEU A 77 -1.97 -12.08 -1.86
N PRO A 78 -1.09 -12.82 -1.16
CA PRO A 78 0.34 -12.62 -1.26
C PRO A 78 0.91 -13.18 -2.58
N VAL A 79 1.74 -12.39 -3.26
CA VAL A 79 2.40 -12.83 -4.51
C VAL A 79 3.38 -13.99 -4.28
N SER A 80 3.93 -14.12 -3.07
CA SER A 80 4.84 -15.22 -2.72
C SER A 80 4.21 -16.62 -2.74
N ASN A 81 2.88 -16.71 -2.78
CA ASN A 81 2.17 -17.98 -2.94
C ASN A 81 2.08 -18.45 -4.40
N PHE A 82 2.35 -17.58 -5.36
CA PHE A 82 2.40 -17.96 -6.76
C PHE A 82 3.70 -18.70 -7.11
N SER A 83 3.71 -19.38 -8.24
CA SER A 83 4.94 -19.86 -8.86
C SER A 83 5.87 -18.69 -9.17
N PRO A 84 7.21 -18.85 -9.03
CA PRO A 84 8.17 -17.81 -9.41
C PRO A 84 8.08 -17.36 -10.88
N THR A 85 7.46 -18.17 -11.74
CA THR A 85 7.19 -17.80 -13.14
C THR A 85 6.12 -16.75 -13.29
N ILE A 86 5.31 -16.52 -12.23
CA ILE A 86 4.33 -15.44 -12.18
C ILE A 86 4.98 -14.24 -11.50
N ALA A 87 5.70 -13.45 -12.31
CA ALA A 87 6.42 -12.28 -11.83
C ALA A 87 5.50 -11.07 -11.60
N THR A 88 4.42 -10.97 -12.40
CA THR A 88 3.51 -9.83 -12.37
C THR A 88 2.06 -10.31 -12.52
N PRO A 89 1.33 -10.55 -11.41
CA PRO A 89 -0.08 -10.98 -11.46
C PRO A 89 -1.00 -10.07 -12.29
N TYR A 90 -0.73 -8.77 -12.37
CA TYR A 90 -1.51 -7.85 -13.20
C TYR A 90 -1.56 -8.27 -14.68
N THR A 91 -0.49 -8.82 -15.20
CA THR A 91 -0.40 -9.21 -16.60
C THR A 91 -0.53 -10.72 -16.83
N GLN A 92 -0.32 -11.53 -15.78
CA GLN A 92 -0.26 -12.99 -15.92
C GLN A 92 -1.43 -13.73 -15.24
N VAL A 93 -2.11 -13.12 -14.27
CA VAL A 93 -3.21 -13.74 -13.51
C VAL A 93 -4.52 -13.02 -13.75
N VAL A 94 -4.54 -11.69 -13.60
CA VAL A 94 -5.79 -10.90 -13.68
C VAL A 94 -6.50 -11.02 -15.05
N PRO A 95 -5.82 -10.99 -16.20
CA PRO A 95 -6.50 -11.13 -17.48
C PRO A 95 -7.28 -12.43 -17.65
N GLU A 96 -6.77 -13.52 -17.08
CA GLU A 96 -7.38 -14.85 -17.17
C GLU A 96 -8.44 -15.10 -16.11
N SER A 97 -8.57 -14.22 -15.12
CA SER A 97 -9.53 -14.38 -14.02
C SER A 97 -10.96 -14.11 -14.52
N LYS A 98 -11.88 -15.03 -14.25
CA LYS A 98 -13.32 -14.86 -14.55
C LYS A 98 -13.93 -13.77 -13.67
N GLN A 99 -13.58 -13.77 -12.39
CA GLN A 99 -13.99 -12.79 -11.41
C GLN A 99 -12.78 -12.42 -10.55
N THR A 100 -12.76 -11.18 -10.10
CA THR A 100 -11.76 -10.68 -9.16
C THR A 100 -12.45 -10.13 -7.93
N LEU A 101 -11.94 -10.45 -6.74
CA LEU A 101 -12.40 -9.82 -5.51
C LEU A 101 -11.35 -8.82 -5.04
N THR A 102 -11.71 -7.56 -5.06
CA THR A 102 -10.89 -6.46 -4.61
C THR A 102 -11.69 -5.57 -3.66
N ILE A 103 -11.02 -4.87 -2.75
CA ILE A 103 -11.68 -4.08 -1.71
C ILE A 103 -12.65 -3.04 -2.27
N ASN A 104 -12.37 -2.46 -3.44
CA ASN A 104 -13.24 -1.46 -4.08
C ASN A 104 -14.66 -1.98 -4.35
N ARG A 105 -14.84 -3.30 -4.48
CA ARG A 105 -16.17 -3.90 -4.72
C ARG A 105 -17.14 -3.81 -3.54
N TYR A 106 -16.63 -3.51 -2.35
CA TYR A 106 -17.47 -3.26 -1.17
C TYR A 106 -18.05 -1.85 -1.10
N PHE A 107 -17.73 -1.01 -2.08
CA PHE A 107 -18.15 0.40 -2.15
C PHE A 107 -19.03 0.64 -3.37
N LYS A 108 -20.02 1.52 -3.24
CA LYS A 108 -20.86 1.92 -4.37
C LYS A 108 -20.13 2.76 -5.41
N LYS A 109 -19.11 3.49 -4.99
CA LYS A 109 -18.25 4.31 -5.85
C LYS A 109 -16.79 3.94 -5.65
N SER A 110 -16.07 3.79 -6.74
CA SER A 110 -14.63 3.53 -6.72
C SER A 110 -13.93 4.23 -7.87
N THR A 111 -12.80 4.84 -7.53
CA THR A 111 -11.96 5.56 -8.48
C THR A 111 -10.50 5.14 -8.30
N ALA A 112 -9.84 4.78 -9.38
CA ALA A 112 -8.40 4.66 -9.43
C ALA A 112 -7.81 5.95 -10.03
N ILE A 113 -6.71 6.43 -9.44
CA ILE A 113 -6.01 7.65 -9.88
C ILE A 113 -4.54 7.30 -10.07
N HIS A 114 -4.03 7.48 -11.28
CA HIS A 114 -2.60 7.36 -11.59
C HIS A 114 -2.21 8.48 -12.56
N PRO A 115 -1.57 9.55 -12.09
CA PRO A 115 -1.28 10.73 -12.90
C PRO A 115 -0.11 10.50 -13.88
N TYR A 116 -0.24 9.47 -14.69
CA TYR A 116 0.73 9.02 -15.67
C TYR A 116 0.04 8.24 -16.81
N ASN A 117 0.77 7.45 -17.58
CA ASN A 117 0.25 6.61 -18.62
C ASN A 117 -0.64 5.48 -18.07
N GLY A 118 -1.91 5.46 -18.44
CA GLY A 118 -2.87 4.47 -17.96
C GLY A 118 -2.62 3.04 -18.45
N SER A 119 -1.77 2.83 -19.45
CA SER A 119 -1.41 1.50 -19.94
C SER A 119 -0.24 0.86 -19.17
N PHE A 120 0.44 1.65 -18.33
CA PHE A 120 1.55 1.14 -17.54
C PHE A 120 1.08 0.00 -16.61
N TYR A 121 1.76 -1.15 -16.65
CA TYR A 121 1.33 -2.41 -16.01
C TYR A 121 -0.07 -2.89 -16.46
N SER A 122 -0.50 -2.54 -17.67
CA SER A 122 -1.85 -2.89 -18.18
C SER A 122 -3.00 -2.39 -17.30
N ARG A 123 -2.80 -1.31 -16.53
CA ARG A 123 -3.79 -0.83 -15.55
C ARG A 123 -5.17 -0.56 -16.11
N LYS A 124 -5.29 -0.10 -17.36
CA LYS A 124 -6.61 0.11 -17.99
C LYS A 124 -7.45 -1.18 -17.96
N ALA A 125 -6.87 -2.29 -18.42
CA ALA A 125 -7.54 -3.58 -18.44
C ALA A 125 -7.71 -4.17 -17.04
N VAL A 126 -6.69 -4.05 -16.19
CA VAL A 126 -6.70 -4.57 -14.82
C VAL A 126 -7.76 -3.88 -13.97
N TYR A 127 -7.81 -2.55 -13.97
CA TYR A 127 -8.79 -1.82 -13.16
C TYR A 127 -10.23 -2.01 -13.66
N GLN A 128 -10.42 -2.23 -14.95
CA GLN A 128 -11.70 -2.64 -15.49
C GLN A 128 -12.12 -4.01 -14.94
N LYS A 129 -11.22 -4.99 -14.94
CA LYS A 129 -11.44 -6.32 -14.33
C LYS A 129 -11.73 -6.22 -12.83
N PHE A 130 -11.04 -5.35 -12.11
CA PHE A 130 -11.28 -5.11 -10.68
C PHE A 130 -12.60 -4.40 -10.40
N GLY A 131 -13.24 -3.85 -11.42
CA GLY A 131 -14.53 -3.18 -11.31
C GLY A 131 -14.44 -1.75 -10.78
N PHE A 132 -13.31 -1.07 -10.97
CA PHE A 132 -13.25 0.37 -10.76
C PHE A 132 -14.18 1.08 -11.72
N GLN A 133 -15.04 1.94 -11.22
CA GLN A 133 -16.01 2.67 -12.04
C GLN A 133 -15.37 3.81 -12.80
N ARG A 134 -14.30 4.40 -12.26
CA ARG A 134 -13.53 5.46 -12.90
C ARG A 134 -12.03 5.17 -12.78
N PHE A 135 -11.31 5.42 -13.86
CA PHE A 135 -9.85 5.45 -13.84
C PHE A 135 -9.37 6.77 -14.42
N MET A 136 -8.78 7.59 -13.55
CA MET A 136 -8.19 8.89 -13.89
C MET A 136 -6.70 8.71 -14.19
N TYR A 137 -6.31 8.95 -15.42
CA TYR A 137 -4.93 8.94 -15.88
C TYR A 137 -4.74 10.03 -16.96
N LEU A 138 -3.52 10.32 -17.36
CA LEU A 138 -3.26 11.32 -18.40
C LEU A 138 -3.87 10.89 -19.74
N GLY A 139 -4.79 11.70 -20.26
CA GLY A 139 -5.52 11.41 -21.50
C GLY A 139 -6.81 10.59 -21.31
N SER A 140 -7.22 10.27 -20.06
CA SER A 140 -8.50 9.60 -19.83
C SER A 140 -9.70 10.54 -20.00
N LYS A 141 -10.88 9.96 -20.21
CA LYS A 141 -12.14 10.72 -20.18
C LYS A 141 -12.44 11.33 -18.81
N TYR A 142 -11.96 10.70 -17.72
CA TYR A 142 -12.00 11.24 -16.38
C TYR A 142 -10.71 12.02 -16.14
N LYS A 143 -10.78 13.34 -16.30
CA LYS A 143 -9.59 14.18 -16.42
C LYS A 143 -8.82 14.33 -15.14
N ILE A 144 -7.50 14.29 -15.24
CA ILE A 144 -6.58 14.82 -14.24
C ILE A 144 -6.58 16.35 -14.42
N ASN A 145 -7.16 17.07 -13.48
CA ASN A 145 -7.33 18.53 -13.55
C ASN A 145 -6.10 19.30 -13.05
N HIS A 146 -5.45 18.79 -12.01
CA HIS A 146 -4.25 19.39 -11.43
C HIS A 146 -3.02 18.71 -12.00
N LYS A 147 -2.12 19.47 -12.65
CA LYS A 147 -1.00 18.95 -13.46
C LYS A 147 0.31 19.69 -13.21
N MET A 148 0.58 20.09 -11.97
CA MET A 148 1.83 20.78 -11.65
C MET A 148 2.99 19.79 -11.52
N LYS A 149 4.16 20.21 -11.99
CA LYS A 149 5.44 19.57 -11.80
C LYS A 149 6.29 20.41 -10.86
N ILE A 150 7.29 19.82 -10.22
CA ILE A 150 8.23 20.55 -9.39
C ILE A 150 9.56 20.68 -10.15
N GLY A 151 10.02 21.91 -10.34
CA GLY A 151 11.27 22.16 -11.06
C GLY A 151 11.27 21.50 -12.43
N SER A 152 12.32 20.74 -12.73
CA SER A 152 12.45 19.99 -13.98
C SER A 152 12.07 18.50 -13.87
N ASN A 153 11.43 18.10 -12.80
CA ASN A 153 10.92 16.71 -12.67
C ASN A 153 9.97 16.39 -13.83
N PRO A 154 10.19 15.29 -14.56
CA PRO A 154 9.32 14.92 -15.69
C PRO A 154 7.92 14.47 -15.27
N TYR A 155 7.72 14.09 -14.00
CA TYR A 155 6.46 13.58 -13.47
C TYR A 155 5.64 14.64 -12.75
N LEU A 156 4.31 14.44 -12.68
CA LEU A 156 3.43 15.29 -11.92
C LEU A 156 3.71 15.13 -10.41
N SER A 157 3.60 16.25 -9.68
CA SER A 157 3.87 16.29 -8.25
C SER A 157 2.85 15.51 -7.42
N ASP A 158 3.29 15.01 -6.28
CA ASP A 158 2.41 14.37 -5.30
C ASP A 158 1.38 15.36 -4.76
N GLU A 159 1.74 16.64 -4.60
CA GLU A 159 0.79 17.68 -4.20
C GLU A 159 -0.40 17.75 -5.15
N THR A 160 -0.15 17.76 -6.47
CA THR A 160 -1.24 17.77 -7.45
C THR A 160 -1.99 16.44 -7.53
N ALA A 161 -1.32 15.32 -7.28
CA ALA A 161 -1.99 14.03 -7.11
C ALA A 161 -3.00 14.06 -5.96
N TYR A 162 -2.64 14.66 -4.83
CA TYR A 162 -3.56 14.84 -3.70
C TYR A 162 -4.67 15.84 -3.99
N GLN A 163 -4.41 16.91 -4.73
CA GLN A 163 -5.47 17.84 -5.16
C GLN A 163 -6.51 17.13 -6.03
N ASN A 164 -6.10 16.30 -6.98
CA ASN A 164 -7.02 15.47 -7.78
C ASN A 164 -7.80 14.49 -6.89
N THR A 165 -7.16 13.93 -5.87
CA THR A 165 -7.82 13.03 -4.91
C THR A 165 -8.88 13.78 -4.09
N LEU A 166 -8.61 15.01 -3.64
CA LEU A 166 -9.57 15.86 -2.95
C LEU A 166 -10.80 16.17 -3.83
N ASP A 167 -10.61 16.41 -5.12
CA ASP A 167 -11.72 16.61 -6.06
C ASP A 167 -12.62 15.36 -6.14
N VAL A 168 -12.02 14.17 -6.16
CA VAL A 168 -12.76 12.90 -6.16
C VAL A 168 -13.51 12.71 -4.84
N ILE A 169 -12.89 13.00 -3.71
CA ILE A 169 -13.55 12.95 -2.39
C ILE A 169 -14.79 13.84 -2.39
N SER A 170 -14.69 15.06 -2.93
CA SER A 170 -15.79 16.03 -2.97
C SER A 170 -16.90 15.67 -3.96
N SER A 171 -16.60 14.83 -4.95
CA SER A 171 -17.55 14.45 -6.03
C SER A 171 -18.67 13.52 -5.58
N TYR A 172 -18.56 12.92 -4.40
CA TYR A 172 -19.53 11.95 -3.88
C TYR A 172 -19.71 12.10 -2.37
N LYS A 173 -20.95 12.23 -1.93
CA LYS A 173 -21.27 12.52 -0.50
C LYS A 173 -21.09 11.31 0.42
N ASN A 174 -21.35 10.12 -0.11
CA ASN A 174 -21.34 8.88 0.66
C ASN A 174 -19.97 8.19 0.62
N GLY A 175 -19.87 7.00 1.19
CA GLY A 175 -18.65 6.21 1.20
C GLY A 175 -18.17 5.84 -0.21
N GLN A 176 -16.87 5.88 -0.40
CA GLN A 176 -16.21 5.55 -1.66
C GLN A 176 -14.82 4.98 -1.42
N PHE A 177 -14.31 4.26 -2.40
CA PHE A 177 -12.94 3.76 -2.41
C PHE A 177 -12.10 4.50 -3.46
N ILE A 178 -10.90 4.89 -3.09
CA ILE A 178 -9.94 5.54 -3.99
C ILE A 178 -8.62 4.78 -3.90
N ASN A 179 -8.11 4.34 -5.06
CA ASN A 179 -6.75 3.81 -5.17
C ASN A 179 -5.88 4.84 -5.88
N LEU A 180 -5.00 5.48 -5.13
CA LEU A 180 -4.07 6.49 -5.65
C LEU A 180 -2.68 5.89 -5.78
N VAL A 181 -2.12 5.94 -6.98
CA VAL A 181 -0.74 5.55 -7.29
C VAL A 181 0.00 6.79 -7.79
N THR A 182 0.91 7.33 -6.99
CA THR A 182 1.66 8.54 -7.32
C THR A 182 2.82 8.25 -8.27
N MET A 183 3.48 9.30 -8.77
CA MET A 183 4.52 9.16 -9.78
C MET A 183 5.74 10.04 -9.55
N GLN A 184 5.66 11.05 -8.68
CA GLN A 184 6.71 12.06 -8.52
C GLN A 184 8.09 11.46 -8.27
N ASN A 185 8.21 10.45 -7.41
CA ASN A 185 9.47 9.86 -6.98
C ASN A 185 9.91 8.65 -7.82
N HIS A 186 9.34 8.47 -9.00
CA HIS A 186 9.81 7.45 -9.96
C HIS A 186 11.18 7.83 -10.51
N LEU A 187 12.05 6.83 -10.71
CA LEU A 187 13.37 7.05 -11.35
C LEU A 187 13.23 7.76 -12.73
N PRO A 188 14.24 8.47 -13.22
CA PRO A 188 15.55 8.72 -12.61
C PRO A 188 15.53 9.83 -11.57
N TYR A 189 16.58 9.91 -10.75
CA TYR A 189 16.75 10.96 -9.75
C TYR A 189 17.88 11.89 -10.16
N SER A 190 17.57 13.18 -10.30
CA SER A 190 18.48 14.20 -10.75
C SER A 190 18.21 15.52 -10.00
N ASP A 191 18.96 16.55 -10.29
CA ASP A 191 18.85 17.90 -9.73
C ASP A 191 17.59 18.65 -10.18
N TYR A 192 16.44 18.03 -10.04
CA TYR A 192 15.14 18.57 -10.45
C TYR A 192 14.65 19.72 -9.59
N TYR A 193 15.07 19.77 -8.33
CA TYR A 193 14.45 20.57 -7.28
C TYR A 193 15.39 21.68 -6.79
N ASP A 194 14.84 22.79 -6.35
CA ASP A 194 15.63 23.91 -5.79
C ASP A 194 16.41 23.50 -4.53
N ASN A 195 15.92 22.50 -3.80
CA ASN A 195 16.55 21.99 -2.57
C ASN A 195 17.44 20.76 -2.79
N TYR A 196 17.89 20.49 -4.01
CA TYR A 196 18.63 19.25 -4.31
C TYR A 196 19.94 19.11 -3.54
N GLY A 197 20.56 20.19 -3.11
CA GLY A 197 21.79 20.18 -2.32
C GLY A 197 21.60 20.15 -0.79
N ASP A 198 20.38 20.21 -0.30
CA ASP A 198 20.10 20.35 1.14
C ASP A 198 20.36 19.06 1.93
N TYR A 199 20.29 17.91 1.29
CA TYR A 199 20.47 16.61 1.91
C TYR A 199 21.87 16.07 1.63
N GLN A 200 22.81 16.33 2.55
CA GLN A 200 24.16 15.79 2.47
C GLN A 200 24.17 14.33 2.90
N VAL A 201 24.86 13.48 2.14
CA VAL A 201 24.89 12.04 2.33
C VAL A 201 26.28 11.61 2.77
N SER A 202 26.34 10.87 3.89
CA SER A 202 27.55 10.20 4.38
C SER A 202 27.39 8.69 4.28
N GLY A 203 28.50 8.00 4.04
CA GLY A 203 28.53 6.54 3.90
C GLY A 203 29.65 6.09 2.98
N ASP A 204 29.89 4.79 2.94
CA ASP A 204 30.91 4.16 2.08
C ASP A 204 30.34 3.91 0.67
N MET A 205 30.32 4.95 -0.14
CA MET A 205 29.85 4.93 -1.52
C MET A 205 30.53 6.05 -2.33
N ASP A 206 30.49 5.96 -3.64
CA ASP A 206 31.04 6.99 -4.51
C ASP A 206 30.18 8.27 -4.55
N ASP A 207 30.76 9.35 -5.09
CA ASP A 207 30.09 10.64 -5.15
C ASP A 207 28.85 10.64 -6.05
N SER A 208 28.82 9.80 -7.07
CA SER A 208 27.65 9.65 -7.96
C SER A 208 26.46 9.06 -7.21
N GLU A 209 26.69 8.03 -6.40
CA GLU A 209 25.65 7.43 -5.57
C GLU A 209 25.18 8.40 -4.49
N LYS A 210 26.10 9.10 -3.81
CA LYS A 210 25.75 10.16 -2.84
C LYS A 210 24.87 11.22 -3.46
N ASN A 211 25.22 11.68 -4.66
CA ASN A 211 24.44 12.68 -5.39
C ASN A 211 23.03 12.16 -5.74
N THR A 212 22.91 10.92 -6.19
CA THR A 212 21.63 10.30 -6.50
C THR A 212 20.74 10.18 -5.25
N ILE A 213 21.30 9.75 -4.12
CA ILE A 213 20.58 9.65 -2.84
C ILE A 213 20.14 11.03 -2.35
N SER A 214 21.02 12.05 -2.50
CA SER A 214 20.69 13.44 -2.16
C SER A 214 19.50 13.96 -2.96
N ASN A 215 19.52 13.77 -4.29
CA ASN A 215 18.42 14.17 -5.17
C ASN A 215 17.12 13.43 -4.86
N TYR A 216 17.19 12.12 -4.62
CA TYR A 216 16.05 11.34 -4.18
C TYR A 216 15.47 11.87 -2.86
N SER A 217 16.33 12.17 -1.89
CA SER A 217 15.93 12.70 -0.57
C SER A 217 15.26 14.07 -0.69
N ALA A 218 15.75 14.93 -1.56
CA ALA A 218 15.09 16.20 -1.89
C ALA A 218 13.69 15.97 -2.45
N GLY A 219 13.52 15.00 -3.34
CA GLY A 219 12.22 14.65 -3.92
C GLY A 219 11.21 14.16 -2.88
N ILE A 220 11.58 13.24 -2.01
CA ILE A 220 10.67 12.73 -0.98
C ILE A 220 10.34 13.77 0.10
N SER A 221 11.18 14.79 0.28
CA SER A 221 10.86 15.92 1.16
C SER A 221 9.67 16.75 0.64
N TYR A 222 9.52 16.86 -0.68
CA TYR A 222 8.32 17.44 -1.28
C TYR A 222 7.08 16.57 -1.06
N THR A 223 7.22 15.24 -1.11
CA THR A 223 6.16 14.30 -0.75
C THR A 223 5.72 14.51 0.70
N ASP A 224 6.68 14.63 1.63
CA ASP A 224 6.41 14.87 3.05
C ASP A 224 5.53 16.12 3.26
N ARG A 225 5.88 17.22 2.60
CA ARG A 225 5.07 18.47 2.64
C ARG A 225 3.70 18.30 1.97
N ALA A 226 3.62 17.58 0.86
CA ALA A 226 2.37 17.31 0.18
C ALA A 226 1.42 16.46 1.04
N VAL A 227 1.95 15.47 1.75
CA VAL A 227 1.19 14.66 2.72
C VAL A 227 0.67 15.53 3.85
N GLN A 228 1.48 16.46 4.39
CA GLN A 228 1.04 17.39 5.42
C GLN A 228 -0.17 18.19 4.95
N LYS A 229 -0.09 18.83 3.80
CA LYS A 229 -1.21 19.61 3.24
C LYS A 229 -2.45 18.75 3.02
N PHE A 230 -2.28 17.54 2.53
CA PHE A 230 -3.38 16.62 2.29
C PHE A 230 -4.09 16.21 3.58
N ILE A 231 -3.36 15.84 4.61
CA ILE A 231 -3.93 15.48 5.93
C ILE A 231 -4.65 16.68 6.54
N GLU A 232 -4.07 17.87 6.49
CA GLU A 232 -4.72 19.10 6.97
C GLU A 232 -6.03 19.40 6.23
N GLN A 233 -6.11 19.12 4.93
CA GLN A 233 -7.32 19.31 4.14
C GLN A 233 -8.39 18.26 4.48
N ILE A 234 -8.07 17.00 4.60
CA ILE A 234 -9.06 15.96 4.92
C ILE A 234 -9.60 16.10 6.33
N ASP A 235 -8.85 16.67 7.26
CA ASP A 235 -9.32 16.95 8.62
C ASP A 235 -10.41 18.03 8.68
N LYS A 236 -10.53 18.85 7.64
CA LYS A 236 -11.60 19.85 7.52
C LYS A 236 -12.89 19.29 6.90
N ILE A 237 -12.87 18.06 6.41
CA ILE A 237 -14.00 17.46 5.70
C ILE A 237 -14.88 16.69 6.69
N ASN A 238 -16.18 17.01 6.68
CA ASN A 238 -17.19 16.42 7.58
C ASN A 238 -17.76 15.11 7.01
N LYS A 239 -16.90 14.16 6.74
CA LYS A 239 -17.22 12.75 6.44
C LYS A 239 -16.05 11.85 6.82
N PRO A 240 -16.31 10.55 7.10
CA PRO A 240 -15.26 9.68 7.59
C PRO A 240 -14.29 9.31 6.46
N ILE A 241 -13.03 9.72 6.60
CA ILE A 241 -11.95 9.47 5.63
C ILE A 241 -10.80 8.76 6.34
N THR A 242 -10.37 7.63 5.79
CA THR A 242 -9.20 6.89 6.26
C THR A 242 -8.25 6.65 5.11
N VAL A 243 -7.00 7.05 5.30
CA VAL A 243 -5.92 6.94 4.31
C VAL A 243 -4.94 5.87 4.77
N VAL A 244 -4.73 4.87 3.92
CA VAL A 244 -3.62 3.93 4.03
C VAL A 244 -2.51 4.42 3.13
N PHE A 245 -1.48 5.00 3.72
CA PHE A 245 -0.30 5.50 3.03
C PHE A 245 0.83 4.48 3.14
N TYR A 246 1.44 4.11 2.02
CA TYR A 246 2.59 3.19 2.02
C TYR A 246 3.51 3.45 0.84
N GLY A 247 4.83 3.34 1.08
CA GLY A 247 5.81 3.24 0.01
C GLY A 247 5.76 1.84 -0.60
N ASP A 248 5.84 1.74 -1.92
CA ASP A 248 5.73 0.43 -2.59
C ASP A 248 7.02 -0.39 -2.55
N HIS A 249 8.18 0.25 -2.69
CA HIS A 249 9.50 -0.38 -2.60
C HIS A 249 10.57 0.69 -2.38
N LEU A 250 11.79 0.27 -1.99
CA LEU A 250 12.94 1.16 -2.01
C LEU A 250 13.30 1.50 -3.46
N PRO A 251 13.85 2.71 -3.72
CA PRO A 251 14.43 3.02 -5.02
C PRO A 251 15.66 2.13 -5.28
N GLY A 252 15.91 1.81 -6.53
CA GLY A 252 17.06 0.99 -6.95
C GLY A 252 18.35 1.78 -7.08
N ILE A 253 18.76 2.49 -6.01
CA ILE A 253 19.88 3.42 -6.02
C ILE A 253 21.01 3.06 -5.04
N TYR A 254 20.86 2.01 -4.26
CA TYR A 254 21.81 1.61 -3.22
C TYR A 254 22.64 0.42 -3.69
N SER A 255 23.92 0.67 -4.01
CA SER A 255 24.81 -0.34 -4.62
C SER A 255 25.17 -1.48 -3.67
N ASN A 256 25.28 -1.20 -2.37
CA ASN A 256 25.76 -2.16 -1.37
C ASN A 256 24.64 -2.85 -0.58
N ILE A 257 23.35 -2.65 -0.95
CA ILE A 257 22.24 -3.28 -0.24
C ILE A 257 22.08 -4.75 -0.64
N ASP A 258 21.98 -5.64 0.35
CA ASP A 258 21.58 -7.02 0.11
C ASP A 258 20.07 -7.09 -0.15
N GLY A 259 19.68 -7.35 -1.39
CA GLY A 259 18.27 -7.44 -1.81
C GLY A 259 17.46 -8.53 -1.10
N ASN A 260 18.10 -9.47 -0.41
CA ASN A 260 17.45 -10.49 0.41
C ASN A 260 17.32 -10.07 1.88
N SER A 261 17.94 -8.97 2.28
CA SER A 261 17.81 -8.44 3.63
C SER A 261 16.41 -7.89 3.89
N LEU A 262 16.00 -7.89 5.15
CA LEU A 262 14.75 -7.25 5.56
C LEU A 262 14.81 -5.73 5.30
N GLU A 263 15.95 -5.12 5.58
CA GLU A 263 16.23 -3.69 5.39
C GLU A 263 15.93 -3.22 3.96
N ALA A 264 16.30 -4.02 2.94
CA ALA A 264 16.05 -3.72 1.54
C ALA A 264 14.57 -3.74 1.15
N ARG A 265 13.72 -4.27 2.00
CA ARG A 265 12.30 -4.50 1.72
C ARG A 265 11.36 -3.70 2.62
N GLU A 266 11.89 -2.92 3.54
CA GLU A 266 11.12 -2.12 4.47
C GLU A 266 10.74 -0.76 3.87
N THR A 267 9.45 -0.48 3.80
CA THR A 267 8.93 0.84 3.42
C THR A 267 8.10 1.44 4.54
N ASP A 268 7.95 2.76 4.54
CA ASP A 268 7.15 3.48 5.52
C ASP A 268 5.66 3.31 5.22
N TYR A 269 4.85 3.08 6.27
CA TYR A 269 3.39 3.13 6.15
C TYR A 269 2.76 3.77 7.38
N PHE A 270 1.59 4.37 7.19
CA PHE A 270 0.67 4.73 8.24
C PHE A 270 -0.79 4.61 7.77
N ILE A 271 -1.71 4.47 8.71
CA ILE A 271 -3.15 4.51 8.45
C ILE A 271 -3.72 5.67 9.26
N TYR A 272 -4.16 6.70 8.57
CA TYR A 272 -4.68 7.93 9.16
C TYR A 272 -6.18 8.04 8.95
N SER A 273 -6.93 8.15 10.04
CA SER A 273 -8.36 8.48 10.01
C SER A 273 -8.53 9.95 10.35
N ASN A 274 -9.29 10.68 9.53
CA ASN A 274 -9.49 12.10 9.72
C ASN A 274 -10.27 12.40 11.02
N LYS A 275 -10.33 13.67 11.40
CA LYS A 275 -11.00 14.12 12.63
C LYS A 275 -12.44 13.62 12.70
N TYR A 276 -13.20 13.76 11.60
CA TYR A 276 -14.59 13.29 11.56
C TYR A 276 -14.70 11.78 11.77
N ALA A 277 -13.85 10.97 11.12
CA ALA A 277 -13.85 9.53 11.30
C ALA A 277 -13.55 9.14 12.75
N ARG A 278 -12.57 9.79 13.39
CA ARG A 278 -12.23 9.53 14.81
C ARG A 278 -13.37 9.89 15.76
N GLN A 279 -14.19 10.88 15.43
CA GLN A 279 -15.40 11.23 16.18
C GLN A 279 -16.57 10.27 15.94
N HIS A 280 -16.48 9.42 14.91
CA HIS A 280 -17.54 8.49 14.48
C HIS A 280 -17.07 7.02 14.48
N GLY A 281 -16.31 6.65 15.48
CA GLY A 281 -15.96 5.25 15.78
C GLY A 281 -14.63 4.75 15.24
N ALA A 282 -13.92 5.49 14.40
CA ALA A 282 -12.58 5.11 14.00
C ALA A 282 -11.59 5.30 15.15
N LYS A 283 -10.66 4.35 15.29
CA LYS A 283 -9.64 4.36 16.34
C LYS A 283 -8.29 4.01 15.76
N ASN A 284 -7.27 4.80 16.08
CA ASN A 284 -5.91 4.41 15.79
C ASN A 284 -5.58 3.12 16.55
N LEU A 285 -5.03 2.16 15.82
CA LEU A 285 -4.51 0.94 16.41
C LEU A 285 -3.14 1.25 17.02
N LYS A 286 -2.69 0.39 17.93
CA LYS A 286 -1.33 0.50 18.42
C LYS A 286 -0.35 0.26 17.28
N HIS A 287 0.87 0.78 17.43
CA HIS A 287 1.96 0.58 16.50
C HIS A 287 2.10 -0.88 16.06
N VAL A 288 1.93 -1.13 14.75
CA VAL A 288 2.08 -2.45 14.12
C VAL A 288 3.36 -2.43 13.31
N LYS A 289 4.45 -2.86 13.93
CA LYS A 289 5.81 -2.65 13.45
C LYS A 289 6.04 -3.21 12.04
N TYR A 290 5.62 -4.44 11.80
CA TYR A 290 5.76 -5.08 10.49
C TYR A 290 4.42 -5.52 9.94
N VAL A 291 4.16 -5.15 8.70
CA VAL A 291 3.01 -5.62 7.93
C VAL A 291 3.47 -6.09 6.56
N SER A 292 2.72 -6.99 5.95
CA SER A 292 2.80 -7.21 4.51
C SER A 292 1.68 -6.41 3.80
N PRO A 293 1.74 -6.22 2.48
CA PRO A 293 0.67 -5.52 1.78
C PRO A 293 -0.73 -6.15 1.97
N ILE A 294 -0.81 -7.44 2.24
CA ILE A 294 -2.10 -8.13 2.46
C ILE A 294 -2.78 -7.77 3.78
N ASP A 295 -2.06 -7.16 4.71
CA ASP A 295 -2.58 -6.84 6.05
C ASP A 295 -3.43 -5.55 6.06
N PHE A 296 -3.31 -4.70 5.05
CA PHE A 296 -3.98 -3.39 5.04
C PHE A 296 -5.50 -3.46 5.01
N ILE A 297 -6.09 -4.46 4.35
CA ILE A 297 -7.55 -4.65 4.37
C ILE A 297 -8.05 -4.88 5.79
N ALA A 298 -7.42 -5.79 6.52
CA ALA A 298 -7.80 -6.11 7.89
C ALA A 298 -7.61 -4.92 8.84
N LEU A 299 -6.47 -4.25 8.76
CA LEU A 299 -6.15 -3.07 9.57
C LEU A 299 -7.10 -1.91 9.27
N THR A 300 -7.46 -1.69 8.01
CA THR A 300 -8.43 -0.65 7.61
C THR A 300 -9.80 -0.94 8.20
N ALA A 301 -10.29 -2.17 8.08
CA ALA A 301 -11.58 -2.56 8.63
C ALA A 301 -11.61 -2.42 10.16
N GLU A 302 -10.52 -2.79 10.84
CA GLU A 302 -10.42 -2.64 12.28
C GLU A 302 -10.37 -1.17 12.71
N GLN A 303 -9.53 -0.35 12.08
CA GLN A 303 -9.39 1.07 12.42
C GLN A 303 -10.67 1.86 12.16
N THR A 304 -11.38 1.57 11.08
CA THR A 304 -12.66 2.21 10.76
C THR A 304 -13.84 1.65 11.54
N ASN A 305 -13.60 0.67 12.42
CA ASN A 305 -14.65 -0.03 13.18
C ASN A 305 -15.71 -0.67 12.25
N SER A 306 -15.26 -1.17 11.11
CA SER A 306 -16.14 -1.70 10.06
C SER A 306 -16.32 -3.22 10.16
N LYS A 307 -17.54 -3.67 9.91
CA LYS A 307 -17.89 -5.09 9.81
C LYS A 307 -17.15 -5.76 8.65
N VAL A 308 -16.92 -7.04 8.78
CA VAL A 308 -16.13 -7.85 7.84
C VAL A 308 -16.91 -9.03 7.27
N SER A 309 -16.58 -9.41 6.04
CA SER A 309 -16.97 -10.70 5.46
C SER A 309 -16.19 -11.85 6.10
N PRO A 310 -16.60 -13.11 5.94
CA PRO A 310 -15.78 -14.26 6.35
C PRO A 310 -14.35 -14.22 5.80
N TYR A 311 -14.15 -13.79 4.56
CA TYR A 311 -12.82 -13.60 3.99
C TYR A 311 -12.00 -12.54 4.76
N TYR A 312 -12.59 -11.39 5.02
CA TYR A 312 -11.87 -10.32 5.76
C TYR A 312 -11.69 -10.67 7.24
N ALA A 313 -12.55 -11.52 7.80
CA ALA A 313 -12.32 -12.10 9.11
C ALA A 313 -11.09 -13.04 9.11
N LEU A 314 -10.90 -13.85 8.06
CA LEU A 314 -9.69 -14.65 7.88
C LEU A 314 -8.43 -13.75 7.79
N LEU A 315 -8.48 -12.69 6.98
CA LEU A 315 -7.37 -11.74 6.89
C LEU A 315 -7.08 -11.04 8.23
N THR A 316 -8.12 -10.76 9.02
CA THR A 316 -7.98 -10.18 10.36
C THR A 316 -7.25 -11.13 11.31
N GLU A 317 -7.61 -12.42 11.32
CA GLU A 317 -6.90 -13.41 12.14
C GLU A 317 -5.45 -13.63 11.67
N ILE A 318 -5.23 -13.63 10.37
CA ILE A 318 -3.88 -13.73 9.81
C ILE A 318 -3.03 -12.56 10.28
N GLN A 319 -3.53 -11.34 10.19
CA GLN A 319 -2.81 -10.15 10.63
C GLN A 319 -2.47 -10.19 12.14
N LYS A 320 -3.40 -10.70 12.96
CA LYS A 320 -3.22 -10.75 14.41
C LYS A 320 -2.31 -11.88 14.90
N GLU A 321 -2.42 -13.05 14.29
CA GLU A 321 -1.86 -14.29 14.81
C GLU A 321 -0.62 -14.79 14.05
N LEU A 322 -0.56 -14.54 12.74
CA LEU A 322 0.54 -15.01 11.91
C LEU A 322 1.71 -14.02 11.97
N PRO A 323 2.96 -14.47 12.08
CA PRO A 323 4.09 -13.59 11.78
C PRO A 323 3.97 -13.03 10.36
N THR A 324 4.49 -11.83 10.14
CA THR A 324 4.36 -11.15 8.85
C THR A 324 5.00 -11.95 7.72
N ILE A 325 4.27 -12.19 6.65
CA ILE A 325 4.77 -12.93 5.49
C ILE A 325 5.86 -12.09 4.79
N LYS A 326 7.04 -12.68 4.58
CA LYS A 326 8.07 -12.11 3.71
C LYS A 326 7.67 -12.34 2.26
N VAL A 327 6.88 -11.43 1.69
CA VAL A 327 6.28 -11.59 0.35
C VAL A 327 7.30 -11.61 -0.80
N TYR A 328 8.55 -11.29 -0.54
CA TYR A 328 9.67 -11.38 -1.51
C TYR A 328 10.40 -12.72 -1.49
N ALA A 329 10.16 -13.55 -0.49
CA ALA A 329 10.80 -14.86 -0.35
C ALA A 329 9.99 -15.92 -1.09
N TYR A 330 10.27 -16.08 -2.37
CA TYR A 330 9.62 -17.06 -3.23
C TYR A 330 10.17 -18.48 -2.96
N ASN A 331 9.37 -19.28 -2.30
CA ASN A 331 9.65 -20.71 -2.09
C ASN A 331 8.56 -21.60 -2.74
N ASN A 332 7.96 -21.17 -3.85
CA ASN A 332 6.86 -21.86 -4.54
C ASN A 332 5.66 -22.17 -3.62
N GLY A 333 5.43 -21.34 -2.60
CA GLY A 333 4.44 -21.60 -1.56
C GLY A 333 4.71 -22.87 -0.71
N LYS A 334 5.83 -23.54 -0.92
CA LYS A 334 6.17 -24.78 -0.19
C LYS A 334 6.80 -24.50 1.17
N ASN A 335 7.66 -23.50 1.25
CA ASN A 335 8.38 -23.12 2.47
C ASN A 335 8.33 -21.61 2.67
N PRO A 336 7.16 -21.05 2.99
CA PRO A 336 7.05 -19.60 3.20
C PRO A 336 7.91 -19.14 4.38
N VAL A 337 8.36 -17.91 4.30
CA VAL A 337 9.20 -17.29 5.32
C VAL A 337 8.46 -16.08 5.89
N PHE A 338 8.62 -15.88 7.17
CA PHE A 338 7.92 -14.86 7.93
C PHE A 338 8.92 -14.03 8.75
N VAL A 339 8.48 -12.91 9.24
CA VAL A 339 9.20 -12.09 10.20
C VAL A 339 8.34 -11.85 11.44
N ASP A 340 8.91 -12.01 12.62
CA ASP A 340 8.23 -11.68 13.87
C ASP A 340 8.31 -10.19 14.20
N LYS A 341 7.67 -9.77 15.30
CA LYS A 341 7.65 -8.36 15.75
C LYS A 341 9.02 -7.78 16.11
N LYS A 342 10.04 -8.63 16.27
CA LYS A 342 11.42 -8.24 16.57
C LYS A 342 12.31 -8.19 15.31
N GLY A 343 11.77 -8.50 14.14
CA GLY A 343 12.51 -8.57 12.88
C GLY A 343 13.23 -9.91 12.66
N LYS A 344 12.96 -10.93 13.49
CA LYS A 344 13.57 -12.24 13.35
C LYS A 344 12.84 -13.07 12.30
N THR A 345 13.60 -13.73 11.44
CA THR A 345 13.06 -14.67 10.44
C THR A 345 12.47 -15.92 11.11
N ILE A 346 11.23 -16.24 10.74
CA ILE A 346 10.50 -17.42 11.18
C ILE A 346 10.22 -18.31 9.97
N LYS A 347 10.58 -19.59 10.05
CA LYS A 347 10.31 -20.58 9.00
C LYS A 347 8.95 -21.27 9.24
N TYR A 348 8.29 -21.75 8.19
CA TYR A 348 7.00 -22.44 8.30
C TYR A 348 6.95 -23.54 9.37
N LYS A 349 8.02 -24.35 9.48
CA LYS A 349 8.10 -25.41 10.49
C LYS A 349 8.01 -24.91 11.93
N GLN A 350 8.39 -23.67 12.19
CA GLN A 350 8.40 -23.01 13.51
C GLN A 350 7.02 -22.43 13.90
N LEU A 351 6.09 -22.36 12.94
CA LEU A 351 4.73 -21.89 13.22
C LEU A 351 3.98 -22.84 14.13
N THR A 352 3.11 -22.29 14.96
CA THR A 352 2.15 -23.06 15.77
C THR A 352 1.14 -23.77 14.85
N ARG A 353 0.40 -24.73 15.41
CA ARG A 353 -0.68 -25.42 14.67
C ARG A 353 -1.75 -24.43 14.15
N LYS A 354 -2.13 -23.46 14.98
CA LYS A 354 -3.10 -22.40 14.59
C LYS A 354 -2.57 -21.56 13.43
N GLN A 355 -1.32 -21.10 13.53
CA GLN A 355 -0.69 -20.29 12.47
C GLN A 355 -0.56 -21.05 11.15
N LYS A 356 -0.17 -22.33 11.19
CA LYS A 356 -0.13 -23.18 9.99
C LYS A 356 -1.49 -23.32 9.33
N ARG A 357 -2.54 -23.51 10.14
CA ARG A 357 -3.92 -23.58 9.64
C ARG A 357 -4.32 -22.29 8.93
N LEU A 358 -4.13 -21.14 9.57
CA LEU A 358 -4.48 -19.85 8.99
C LEU A 358 -3.76 -19.61 7.65
N TYR A 359 -2.47 -19.89 7.60
CA TYR A 359 -1.70 -19.77 6.37
C TYR A 359 -2.18 -20.72 5.25
N ASN A 360 -2.48 -21.97 5.60
CA ASN A 360 -3.00 -22.94 4.64
C ASN A 360 -4.41 -22.58 4.15
N ASP A 361 -5.27 -22.04 5.03
CA ASP A 361 -6.58 -21.55 4.64
C ASP A 361 -6.44 -20.39 3.62
N LEU A 362 -5.51 -19.47 3.83
CA LEU A 362 -5.21 -18.40 2.86
C LEU A 362 -4.74 -18.97 1.51
N LYS A 363 -3.88 -19.98 1.51
CA LYS A 363 -3.42 -20.64 0.28
C LYS A 363 -4.58 -21.30 -0.48
N LEU A 364 -5.49 -21.94 0.22
CA LEU A 364 -6.68 -22.55 -0.38
C LEU A 364 -7.60 -21.51 -0.99
N VAL A 365 -7.84 -20.40 -0.30
CA VAL A 365 -8.61 -19.27 -0.84
C VAL A 365 -7.95 -18.72 -2.10
N GLN A 366 -6.66 -18.48 -2.05
CA GLN A 366 -5.92 -17.96 -3.21
C GLN A 366 -5.98 -18.93 -4.39
N TYR A 367 -5.78 -20.23 -4.14
CA TYR A 367 -5.89 -21.24 -5.19
C TYR A 367 -7.29 -21.24 -5.83
N ASP A 368 -8.36 -21.27 -5.02
CA ASP A 368 -9.73 -21.26 -5.55
C ASP A 368 -10.00 -20.02 -6.40
N LEU A 369 -9.52 -18.85 -5.96
CA LEU A 369 -9.75 -17.57 -6.64
C LEU A 369 -8.94 -17.39 -7.92
N THR A 370 -7.77 -18.00 -8.03
CA THR A 370 -6.81 -17.73 -9.12
C THR A 370 -6.65 -18.89 -10.11
N ALA A 371 -6.48 -20.11 -9.62
CA ALA A 371 -6.23 -21.30 -10.43
C ALA A 371 -7.34 -22.36 -10.33
N GLY A 372 -8.21 -22.24 -9.33
CA GLY A 372 -9.30 -23.17 -9.08
C GLY A 372 -10.60 -22.82 -9.81
N ASN A 373 -11.70 -23.40 -9.32
CA ASN A 373 -13.01 -23.26 -9.95
C ASN A 373 -13.86 -22.11 -9.39
N GLN A 374 -13.28 -21.28 -8.50
CA GLN A 374 -13.93 -20.13 -7.89
C GLN A 374 -15.21 -20.49 -7.12
N TYR A 375 -15.21 -21.62 -6.42
CA TYR A 375 -16.36 -22.10 -5.66
C TYR A 375 -16.79 -21.12 -4.56
N LEU A 376 -15.85 -20.40 -3.95
CA LEU A 376 -16.12 -19.45 -2.88
C LEU A 376 -17.05 -18.32 -3.31
N TYR A 377 -17.00 -17.89 -4.59
CA TYR A 377 -17.94 -16.88 -5.10
C TYR A 377 -19.41 -17.32 -5.10
N LYS A 378 -19.67 -18.62 -5.07
CA LYS A 378 -21.03 -19.17 -5.00
C LYS A 378 -21.57 -19.23 -3.56
N THR A 379 -20.77 -18.84 -2.59
CA THR A 379 -21.09 -18.86 -1.17
C THR A 379 -21.25 -17.44 -0.60
N LYS A 380 -21.52 -17.34 0.71
CA LYS A 380 -21.53 -16.08 1.43
C LYS A 380 -20.15 -15.63 1.93
N PHE A 381 -19.07 -16.31 1.50
CA PHE A 381 -17.71 -16.10 2.02
C PHE A 381 -17.21 -14.66 1.85
N PHE A 382 -17.63 -13.98 0.81
CA PHE A 382 -17.28 -12.60 0.51
C PHE A 382 -18.34 -11.57 0.88
N LYS A 383 -19.43 -11.99 1.52
CA LYS A 383 -20.52 -11.09 1.90
C LYS A 383 -20.44 -10.72 3.37
N ILE A 384 -20.60 -9.43 3.67
CA ILE A 384 -20.76 -8.95 5.04
C ILE A 384 -22.17 -9.34 5.50
N GLN A 385 -22.25 -10.00 6.64
CA GLN A 385 -23.51 -10.46 7.25
C GLN A 385 -23.87 -9.63 8.48
#